data_169de5993eb929326ff97bd06698423d
#
_entry.id   169de5993eb929326ff97bd06698423d
#
_cell.length_a   1.000
_cell.length_b   1.000
_cell.length_c   1.000
_cell.angle_alpha   90.00
_cell.angle_beta   90.00
_cell.angle_gamma   90.00
#
_symmetry.space_group_name_H-M   'P 1'
#
loop_
_entity.id
_entity.type
_entity.pdbx_description
1 polymer ?
#
loop_
_entity_poly.entity_id
_entity_poly.type
_entity_poly.pdbx_seq_one_letter_code
_entity_poly.pdbx_strand_id
1 'polypeptide(L)'
;MGKKRAERGDTLVEVTVAMAVLGLMLAASLAVINRGLMGVSNAVERTSVRASLSSQAELLRYVFDDPVINKDTYQWIIDNTKPNVSLGQKGCEIGNGSGFYLSVGGGTSPVDKHELNPANTTELANNVYGQPEAGDDKGKSLGIWIEGDKHDGQGDMPGYIDFYVRACWTPHAAQQPGSGRMESNIRVYYKN
;
A
#
# COMPACT_ATOMS: atom_id res chain seq x y z
N MET A 1 -38.25 34.99 63.83
CA MET A 1 -38.97 34.67 62.59
C MET A 1 -37.95 34.36 61.50
N GLY A 2 -37.57 33.10 61.31
CA GLY A 2 -36.59 32.65 60.30
C GLY A 2 -37.29 32.44 58.97
N LYS A 3 -36.83 33.12 57.93
CA LYS A 3 -37.24 33.04 56.53
C LYS A 3 -36.70 31.67 55.98
N LYS A 4 -37.57 30.66 55.87
CA LYS A 4 -37.22 29.45 55.13
C LYS A 4 -37.12 29.81 53.63
N ARG A 5 -35.88 29.89 53.09
CA ARG A 5 -35.62 30.03 51.67
C ARG A 5 -36.17 28.80 50.96
N ALA A 6 -36.88 29.01 49.89
CA ALA A 6 -37.34 27.97 48.99
C ALA A 6 -36.17 27.49 48.15
N GLU A 7 -35.47 26.45 48.63
CA GLU A 7 -34.30 25.82 47.92
C GLU A 7 -34.69 24.74 46.93
N ARG A 8 -35.97 24.63 46.55
CA ARG A 8 -36.49 23.52 45.72
C ARG A 8 -36.34 23.73 44.19
N GLY A 9 -35.99 24.94 43.74
CA GLY A 9 -35.85 25.21 42.32
C GLY A 9 -34.38 25.14 41.82
N ASP A 10 -33.42 25.48 42.68
CA ASP A 10 -32.00 25.54 42.35
C ASP A 10 -31.41 24.14 42.04
N THR A 11 -31.80 23.13 42.81
CA THR A 11 -31.29 21.74 42.66
C THR A 11 -31.73 21.09 41.36
N LEU A 12 -32.92 21.41 40.85
CA LEU A 12 -33.40 20.79 39.59
C LEU A 12 -32.68 21.39 38.37
N VAL A 13 -32.46 22.67 38.39
CA VAL A 13 -31.69 23.36 37.34
C VAL A 13 -30.23 22.92 37.36
N GLU A 14 -29.62 22.79 38.54
CA GLU A 14 -28.25 22.33 38.69
C GLU A 14 -28.07 20.88 38.16
N VAL A 15 -28.98 19.97 38.48
CA VAL A 15 -28.96 18.60 37.98
C VAL A 15 -29.14 18.53 36.44
N THR A 16 -30.05 19.35 35.88
CA THR A 16 -30.26 19.38 34.43
C THR A 16 -29.04 19.93 33.68
N VAL A 17 -28.40 20.96 34.20
CA VAL A 17 -27.15 21.51 33.64
C VAL A 17 -26.01 20.51 33.77
N ALA A 18 -25.85 19.88 34.91
CA ALA A 18 -24.82 18.84 35.10
C ALA A 18 -24.99 17.67 34.10
N MET A 19 -26.22 17.20 33.91
CA MET A 19 -26.52 16.14 32.93
C MET A 19 -26.24 16.59 31.47
N ALA A 20 -26.57 17.83 31.14
CA ALA A 20 -26.29 18.39 29.82
C ALA A 20 -24.78 18.49 29.56
N VAL A 21 -24.00 18.97 30.54
CA VAL A 21 -22.54 19.03 30.45
C VAL A 21 -21.94 17.63 30.34
N LEU A 22 -22.39 16.68 31.13
CA LEU A 22 -21.95 15.29 31.05
C LEU A 22 -22.23 14.67 29.67
N GLY A 23 -23.44 14.90 29.13
CA GLY A 23 -23.81 14.43 27.80
C GLY A 23 -22.91 15.00 26.70
N LEU A 24 -22.58 16.29 26.77
CA LEU A 24 -21.66 16.93 25.85
C LEU A 24 -20.24 16.36 25.94
N MET A 25 -19.74 16.14 27.16
CA MET A 25 -18.42 15.53 27.37
C MET A 25 -18.34 14.10 26.80
N LEU A 26 -19.37 13.29 26.99
CA LEU A 26 -19.45 11.94 26.44
C LEU A 26 -19.48 11.97 24.91
N ALA A 27 -20.31 12.84 24.32
CA ALA A 27 -20.38 12.98 22.86
C ALA A 27 -19.04 13.42 22.26
N ALA A 28 -18.37 14.40 22.88
CA ALA A 28 -17.05 14.84 22.46
C ALA A 28 -16.00 13.72 22.56
N SER A 29 -16.01 12.96 23.65
CA SER A 29 -15.10 11.84 23.85
C SER A 29 -15.27 10.76 22.77
N LEU A 30 -16.51 10.39 22.45
CA LEU A 30 -16.81 9.42 21.39
C LEU A 30 -16.33 9.91 20.01
N ALA A 31 -16.49 11.19 19.72
CA ALA A 31 -16.01 11.77 18.47
C ALA A 31 -14.46 11.68 18.33
N VAL A 32 -13.73 11.93 19.41
CA VAL A 32 -12.27 11.81 19.45
C VAL A 32 -11.83 10.34 19.27
N ILE A 33 -12.48 9.42 19.97
CA ILE A 33 -12.18 7.98 19.85
C ILE A 33 -12.39 7.51 18.40
N ASN A 34 -13.51 7.84 17.78
CA ASN A 34 -13.80 7.43 16.41
C ASN A 34 -12.76 7.97 15.41
N ARG A 35 -12.35 9.24 15.56
CA ARG A 35 -11.28 9.80 14.72
C ARG A 35 -9.93 9.12 14.96
N GLY A 36 -9.64 8.81 16.21
CA GLY A 36 -8.42 8.07 16.59
C GLY A 36 -8.37 6.68 15.95
N LEU A 37 -9.47 5.93 16.00
CA LEU A 37 -9.55 4.59 15.39
C LEU A 37 -9.34 4.63 13.87
N MET A 38 -9.92 5.61 13.16
CA MET A 38 -9.67 5.80 11.73
C MET A 38 -8.20 6.09 11.44
N GLY A 39 -7.55 6.90 12.27
CA GLY A 39 -6.12 7.19 12.15
C GLY A 39 -5.25 5.95 12.33
N VAL A 40 -5.55 5.13 13.33
CA VAL A 40 -4.83 3.87 13.58
C VAL A 40 -5.02 2.89 12.41
N SER A 41 -6.25 2.72 11.91
CA SER A 41 -6.52 1.84 10.76
C SER A 41 -5.68 2.24 9.54
N ASN A 42 -5.68 3.52 9.19
CA ASN A 42 -4.87 4.02 8.08
C ASN A 42 -3.35 3.82 8.29
N ALA A 43 -2.87 3.95 9.54
CA ALA A 43 -1.47 3.73 9.86
C ALA A 43 -1.08 2.26 9.71
N VAL A 44 -1.93 1.34 10.16
CA VAL A 44 -1.74 -0.12 10.02
C VAL A 44 -1.71 -0.51 8.55
N GLU A 45 -2.67 -0.03 7.74
CA GLU A 45 -2.67 -0.28 6.29
C GLU A 45 -1.36 0.15 5.63
N ARG A 46 -0.94 1.40 5.86
CA ARG A 46 0.30 1.94 5.28
C ARG A 46 1.53 1.15 5.71
N THR A 47 1.58 0.72 6.97
CA THR A 47 2.70 -0.08 7.48
C THR A 47 2.73 -1.45 6.81
N SER A 48 1.58 -2.09 6.64
CA SER A 48 1.47 -3.38 5.96
C SER A 48 1.88 -3.29 4.49
N VAL A 49 1.38 -2.27 3.77
CA VAL A 49 1.77 -2.01 2.38
C VAL A 49 3.28 -1.76 2.26
N ARG A 50 3.85 -0.96 3.17
CA ARG A 50 5.31 -0.72 3.19
C ARG A 50 6.10 -2.01 3.42
N ALA A 51 5.66 -2.86 4.33
CA ALA A 51 6.30 -4.15 4.57
C ALA A 51 6.28 -5.03 3.31
N SER A 52 5.14 -5.06 2.60
CA SER A 52 5.00 -5.80 1.35
C SER A 52 5.88 -5.24 0.22
N LEU A 53 5.97 -3.90 0.09
CA LEU A 53 6.91 -3.26 -0.86
C LEU A 53 8.36 -3.61 -0.53
N SER A 54 8.73 -3.56 0.75
CA SER A 54 10.09 -3.93 1.17
C SER A 54 10.39 -5.39 0.90
N SER A 55 9.42 -6.28 1.08
CA SER A 55 9.57 -7.71 0.74
C SER A 55 9.84 -7.91 -0.75
N GLN A 56 9.11 -7.24 -1.64
CA GLN A 56 9.35 -7.29 -3.09
C GLN A 56 10.74 -6.72 -3.43
N ALA A 57 11.14 -5.64 -2.78
CA ALA A 57 12.44 -5.04 -2.92
C ALA A 57 13.60 -6.00 -2.56
N GLU A 58 13.45 -6.71 -1.44
CA GLU A 58 14.45 -7.68 -0.98
C GLU A 58 14.49 -8.92 -1.86
N LEU A 59 13.34 -9.44 -2.32
CA LEU A 59 13.31 -10.53 -3.29
C LEU A 59 14.02 -10.15 -4.59
N LEU A 60 13.81 -8.92 -5.06
CA LEU A 60 14.49 -8.42 -6.25
C LEU A 60 16.01 -8.36 -6.06
N ARG A 61 16.48 -7.81 -4.94
CA ARG A 61 17.91 -7.80 -4.60
C ARG A 61 18.48 -9.19 -4.54
N TYR A 62 17.79 -10.12 -3.88
CA TYR A 62 18.23 -11.51 -3.78
C TYR A 62 18.39 -12.19 -5.15
N VAL A 63 17.49 -11.92 -6.11
CA VAL A 63 17.61 -12.43 -7.48
C VAL A 63 18.87 -11.88 -8.17
N PHE A 64 19.23 -10.62 -7.95
CA PHE A 64 20.39 -9.98 -8.57
C PHE A 64 21.70 -10.26 -7.84
N ASP A 65 21.66 -10.53 -6.53
CA ASP A 65 22.84 -10.88 -5.72
C ASP A 65 23.31 -12.32 -6.04
N ASP A 66 22.38 -13.24 -6.30
CA ASP A 66 22.71 -14.63 -6.67
C ASP A 66 21.99 -15.05 -7.98
N PRO A 67 22.51 -14.56 -9.12
CA PRO A 67 21.92 -14.85 -10.43
C PRO A 67 22.12 -16.30 -10.87
N VAL A 68 22.99 -17.07 -10.20
CA VAL A 68 23.23 -18.49 -10.53
C VAL A 68 22.09 -19.35 -9.98
N ILE A 69 21.71 -19.12 -8.73
CA ILE A 69 20.61 -19.85 -8.07
C ILE A 69 19.26 -19.42 -8.66
N ASN A 70 19.11 -18.15 -9.00
CA ASN A 70 17.87 -17.57 -9.53
C ASN A 70 17.89 -17.40 -11.05
N LYS A 71 18.63 -18.25 -11.78
CA LYS A 71 18.93 -18.05 -13.20
C LYS A 71 17.72 -17.77 -14.07
N ASP A 72 16.65 -18.52 -13.91
CA ASP A 72 15.48 -18.42 -14.77
C ASP A 72 14.73 -17.09 -14.52
N THR A 73 14.60 -16.69 -13.26
CA THR A 73 13.96 -15.41 -12.88
C THR A 73 14.84 -14.23 -13.25
N TYR A 74 16.15 -14.31 -12.99
CA TYR A 74 17.09 -13.27 -13.37
C TYR A 74 17.10 -13.02 -14.87
N GLN A 75 17.25 -14.09 -15.69
CA GLN A 75 17.27 -13.97 -17.14
C GLN A 75 15.96 -13.40 -17.67
N TRP A 76 14.83 -13.89 -17.16
CA TRP A 76 13.53 -13.38 -17.57
C TRP A 76 13.39 -11.87 -17.28
N ILE A 77 13.84 -11.39 -16.11
CA ILE A 77 13.80 -9.97 -15.77
C ILE A 77 14.65 -9.16 -16.75
N ILE A 78 15.88 -9.61 -17.04
CA ILE A 78 16.79 -8.94 -17.97
C ILE A 78 16.20 -8.86 -19.38
N ASP A 79 15.57 -9.91 -19.85
CA ASP A 79 15.02 -10.03 -21.22
C ASP A 79 13.70 -9.25 -21.37
N ASN A 80 12.89 -9.15 -20.31
CA ASN A 80 11.59 -8.50 -20.37
C ASN A 80 11.60 -7.04 -19.90
N THR A 81 12.67 -6.58 -19.26
CA THR A 81 12.81 -5.17 -18.91
C THR A 81 13.37 -4.38 -20.10
N LYS A 82 12.57 -3.45 -20.59
CA LYS A 82 12.93 -2.61 -21.77
C LYS A 82 13.52 -1.28 -21.36
N PRO A 83 14.33 -0.64 -22.23
CA PRO A 83 14.76 0.73 -22.00
C PRO A 83 13.66 1.74 -22.36
N ASN A 84 13.71 2.90 -21.73
CA ASN A 84 12.81 4.03 -21.97
C ASN A 84 11.32 3.69 -21.80
N VAL A 85 11.02 2.90 -20.80
CA VAL A 85 9.64 2.51 -20.51
C VAL A 85 8.86 3.71 -19.99
N SER A 86 7.72 3.98 -20.59
CA SER A 86 6.76 4.91 -20.01
C SER A 86 6.11 4.25 -18.80
N LEU A 87 6.70 4.50 -17.63
CA LEU A 87 6.15 4.03 -16.36
C LEU A 87 4.75 4.60 -16.16
N GLY A 88 3.84 3.82 -15.61
CA GLY A 88 2.48 4.26 -15.32
C GLY A 88 2.48 5.54 -14.47
N GLN A 89 2.29 6.68 -15.11
CA GLN A 89 2.42 7.99 -14.45
C GLN A 89 1.15 8.45 -13.76
N LYS A 90 0.01 7.93 -14.15
CA LYS A 90 -1.29 8.39 -13.66
C LYS A 90 -2.10 7.23 -13.07
N GLY A 91 -2.32 7.31 -11.77
CA GLY A 91 -3.19 6.35 -11.10
C GLY A 91 -2.49 5.03 -10.75
N CYS A 92 -3.29 4.00 -10.64
CA CYS A 92 -2.89 2.65 -10.32
C CYS A 92 -2.84 1.80 -11.60
N GLU A 93 -2.16 2.29 -12.62
CA GLU A 93 -2.01 1.63 -13.92
C GLU A 93 -0.58 1.13 -14.07
N ILE A 94 -0.45 -0.04 -14.69
CA ILE A 94 0.83 -0.54 -15.16
C ILE A 94 1.17 0.25 -16.43
N GLY A 95 2.41 0.73 -16.54
CA GLY A 95 2.88 1.43 -17.73
C GLY A 95 2.97 0.54 -18.96
N ASN A 96 3.56 1.06 -20.04
CA ASN A 96 3.76 0.32 -21.29
C ASN A 96 4.81 -0.81 -21.17
N GLY A 97 5.44 -0.93 -19.99
CA GLY A 97 6.35 -2.01 -19.67
C GLY A 97 5.62 -3.25 -19.15
N SER A 98 6.37 -4.33 -18.99
CA SER A 98 5.88 -5.52 -18.30
C SER A 98 5.86 -5.27 -16.81
N GLY A 99 4.68 -5.28 -16.20
CA GLY A 99 4.55 -5.33 -14.76
C GLY A 99 4.72 -6.78 -14.29
N PHE A 100 5.37 -6.98 -13.15
CA PHE A 100 5.51 -8.31 -12.54
C PHE A 100 5.55 -8.20 -11.02
N TYR A 101 5.42 -9.34 -10.36
CA TYR A 101 5.73 -9.47 -8.93
C TYR A 101 6.52 -10.76 -8.69
N LEU A 102 7.17 -10.81 -7.54
CA LEU A 102 7.99 -11.93 -7.13
C LEU A 102 7.35 -12.66 -5.95
N SER A 103 7.45 -13.97 -5.95
CA SER A 103 7.04 -14.80 -4.81
C SER A 103 8.15 -15.76 -4.42
N VAL A 104 8.20 -16.16 -3.16
CA VAL A 104 9.01 -17.28 -2.72
C VAL A 104 8.31 -18.53 -3.20
N GLY A 105 8.91 -19.23 -4.13
CA GLY A 105 8.26 -20.32 -4.84
C GLY A 105 8.84 -21.68 -4.53
N GLY A 106 8.18 -22.71 -5.01
CA GLY A 106 8.60 -24.12 -4.95
C GLY A 106 9.10 -24.68 -6.29
N GLY A 107 9.48 -23.80 -7.23
CA GLY A 107 9.94 -24.19 -8.56
C GLY A 107 11.44 -24.49 -8.63
N THR A 108 12.02 -24.38 -9.82
CA THR A 108 13.45 -24.56 -10.08
C THR A 108 14.31 -23.43 -9.50
N SER A 109 13.70 -22.29 -9.23
CA SER A 109 14.33 -21.13 -8.60
C SER A 109 13.70 -20.86 -7.24
N PRO A 110 14.47 -20.40 -6.23
CA PRO A 110 13.95 -20.00 -4.93
C PRO A 110 12.95 -18.84 -5.01
N VAL A 111 13.05 -18.02 -6.04
CA VAL A 111 12.13 -16.91 -6.31
C VAL A 111 11.49 -17.12 -7.68
N ASP A 112 10.17 -17.17 -7.69
CA ASP A 112 9.36 -17.26 -8.89
C ASP A 112 8.84 -15.87 -9.30
N LYS A 113 8.80 -15.64 -10.62
CA LYS A 113 8.25 -14.45 -11.25
C LYS A 113 6.82 -14.68 -11.69
N HIS A 114 6.01 -13.66 -11.57
CA HIS A 114 4.64 -13.65 -12.07
C HIS A 114 4.44 -12.42 -12.95
N GLU A 115 4.29 -12.66 -14.25
CA GLU A 115 4.02 -11.58 -15.21
C GLU A 115 2.58 -11.10 -15.04
N LEU A 116 2.41 -9.78 -15.03
CA LEU A 116 1.11 -9.15 -14.92
C LEU A 116 0.67 -8.63 -16.27
N ASN A 117 -0.41 -9.18 -16.77
CA ASN A 117 -1.06 -8.64 -17.95
C ASN A 117 -1.87 -7.39 -17.55
N PRO A 118 -1.65 -6.22 -18.19
CA PRO A 118 -2.45 -5.02 -17.93
C PRO A 118 -3.96 -5.23 -18.06
N ALA A 119 -4.38 -6.24 -18.81
CA ALA A 119 -5.79 -6.63 -18.95
C ALA A 119 -6.34 -7.45 -17.76
N ASN A 120 -5.48 -8.04 -16.94
CA ASN A 120 -5.85 -8.91 -15.81
C ASN A 120 -5.49 -8.28 -14.46
N THR A 121 -6.08 -7.13 -14.17
CA THR A 121 -5.89 -6.44 -12.89
C THR A 121 -6.40 -7.21 -11.68
N THR A 122 -7.15 -8.30 -11.87
CA THR A 122 -7.69 -9.16 -10.80
C THR A 122 -6.61 -9.96 -10.06
N GLU A 123 -5.52 -10.30 -10.71
CA GLU A 123 -4.41 -11.03 -10.06
C GLU A 123 -3.61 -10.13 -9.11
N LEU A 124 -3.52 -8.84 -9.41
CA LEU A 124 -2.90 -7.83 -8.56
C LEU A 124 -3.64 -7.65 -7.24
N ALA A 125 -4.94 -7.84 -7.26
CA ALA A 125 -5.81 -7.61 -6.11
C ALA A 125 -5.50 -8.55 -4.95
N ASN A 126 -5.02 -9.76 -5.19
CA ASN A 126 -4.82 -10.78 -4.16
C ASN A 126 -3.56 -10.58 -3.30
N ASN A 127 -2.68 -9.63 -3.63
CA ASN A 127 -1.37 -9.49 -2.99
C ASN A 127 -1.26 -8.32 -2.00
N VAL A 128 -2.32 -7.57 -1.77
CA VAL A 128 -2.31 -6.47 -0.80
C VAL A 128 -3.21 -6.76 0.38
N TYR A 129 -2.67 -6.59 1.57
CA TYR A 129 -3.40 -6.69 2.83
C TYR A 129 -4.48 -5.60 2.94
N GLY A 130 -5.69 -5.99 3.36
CA GLY A 130 -6.77 -5.04 3.67
C GLY A 130 -7.73 -4.76 2.51
N GLN A 131 -7.88 -5.71 1.60
CA GLN A 131 -8.79 -5.55 0.47
C GLN A 131 -10.26 -5.65 0.85
N PRO A 132 -11.11 -4.80 0.27
CA PRO A 132 -12.55 -5.04 0.27
C PRO A 132 -12.88 -6.27 -0.60
N GLU A 133 -13.86 -7.03 -0.16
CA GLU A 133 -14.36 -8.22 -0.86
C GLU A 133 -14.68 -7.92 -2.34
N ALA A 134 -14.35 -8.87 -3.20
CA ALA A 134 -14.63 -8.80 -4.63
C ALA A 134 -16.14 -8.65 -4.85
N GLY A 135 -16.57 -7.53 -5.40
CA GLY A 135 -17.97 -7.30 -5.76
C GLY A 135 -18.41 -5.84 -5.79
N ASP A 136 -17.67 -4.95 -5.19
CA ASP A 136 -18.00 -3.52 -5.24
C ASP A 136 -16.99 -2.79 -6.17
N ASP A 137 -17.49 -2.12 -7.20
CA ASP A 137 -16.68 -1.31 -8.13
C ASP A 137 -15.86 -0.21 -7.42
N LYS A 138 -16.12 0.02 -6.15
CA LYS A 138 -15.42 0.97 -5.29
C LYS A 138 -14.10 0.47 -4.72
N GLY A 139 -13.77 -0.81 -4.91
CA GLY A 139 -12.65 -1.44 -4.22
C GLY A 139 -11.63 -2.10 -5.13
N LYS A 140 -11.34 -1.60 -6.33
CA LYS A 140 -10.22 -2.09 -7.13
C LYS A 140 -8.91 -1.73 -6.45
N SER A 141 -8.51 -2.56 -5.53
CA SER A 141 -7.14 -2.62 -5.06
C SER A 141 -6.32 -3.20 -6.20
N LEU A 142 -5.35 -2.44 -6.69
CA LEU A 142 -4.52 -2.85 -7.81
C LEU A 142 -3.26 -3.61 -7.35
N GLY A 143 -3.18 -3.95 -6.07
CA GLY A 143 -2.13 -4.79 -5.53
C GLY A 143 -0.74 -4.17 -5.55
N ILE A 144 0.27 -5.02 -5.66
CA ILE A 144 1.69 -4.65 -5.72
C ILE A 144 2.26 -5.16 -7.04
N TRP A 145 3.07 -4.33 -7.69
CA TRP A 145 3.79 -4.71 -8.91
C TRP A 145 5.13 -4.00 -8.99
N ILE A 146 5.99 -4.54 -9.83
CA ILE A 146 7.32 -4.02 -10.15
C ILE A 146 7.33 -3.65 -11.63
N GLU A 147 7.81 -2.45 -11.93
CA GLU A 147 8.14 -2.02 -13.29
C GLU A 147 9.62 -1.68 -13.32
N GLY A 148 10.30 -1.99 -14.40
CA GLY A 148 11.72 -1.71 -14.56
C GLY A 148 12.00 -0.84 -15.78
N ASP A 149 12.95 0.07 -15.65
CA ASP A 149 13.52 0.85 -16.76
C ASP A 149 15.01 0.51 -16.89
N LYS A 150 15.38 -0.09 -18.04
CA LYS A 150 16.71 -0.63 -18.29
C LYS A 150 17.59 0.42 -18.94
N HIS A 151 18.78 0.54 -18.41
CA HIS A 151 19.83 1.42 -18.95
C HIS A 151 21.07 0.58 -19.27
N ASP A 152 21.39 0.51 -20.55
CA ASP A 152 22.57 -0.24 -21.00
C ASP A 152 23.86 0.47 -20.58
N GLY A 153 24.85 -0.32 -20.19
CA GLY A 153 26.17 0.20 -19.86
C GLY A 153 26.87 0.80 -21.06
N GLN A 154 27.70 1.80 -20.82
CA GLN A 154 28.54 2.42 -21.85
C GLN A 154 30.02 2.30 -21.50
N GLY A 155 30.81 1.68 -22.39
CA GLY A 155 32.22 1.43 -22.14
C GLY A 155 32.43 0.49 -20.95
N ASP A 156 33.23 0.95 -19.97
CA ASP A 156 33.52 0.19 -18.75
C ASP A 156 32.43 0.30 -17.64
N MET A 157 31.41 1.09 -17.89
CA MET A 157 30.30 1.24 -16.92
C MET A 157 29.30 0.10 -17.04
N PRO A 158 28.96 -0.59 -15.94
CA PRO A 158 27.95 -1.63 -15.95
C PRO A 158 26.57 -1.05 -16.30
N GLY A 159 25.73 -1.87 -16.93
CA GLY A 159 24.34 -1.55 -17.10
C GLY A 159 23.60 -1.55 -15.75
N TYR A 160 22.50 -0.84 -15.67
CA TYR A 160 21.65 -0.85 -14.48
C TYR A 160 20.17 -0.84 -14.86
N ILE A 161 19.36 -1.28 -13.93
CA ILE A 161 17.91 -1.21 -14.05
C ILE A 161 17.37 -0.44 -12.84
N ASP A 162 16.57 0.57 -13.11
CA ASP A 162 15.78 1.26 -12.10
C ASP A 162 14.44 0.57 -11.98
N PHE A 163 14.23 -0.10 -10.86
CA PHE A 163 12.96 -0.75 -10.54
C PHE A 163 12.10 0.13 -9.65
N TYR A 164 10.83 0.19 -10.01
CA TYR A 164 9.78 0.90 -9.30
C TYR A 164 8.81 -0.13 -8.72
N VAL A 165 8.94 -0.41 -7.44
CA VAL A 165 8.01 -1.26 -6.70
C VAL A 165 6.86 -0.41 -6.25
N ARG A 166 5.67 -0.70 -6.76
CA ARG A 166 4.47 0.11 -6.57
C ARG A 166 3.37 -0.65 -5.89
N ALA A 167 2.63 0.04 -5.07
CA ALA A 167 1.40 -0.45 -4.48
C ALA A 167 0.29 0.57 -4.62
N CYS A 168 -0.90 0.07 -4.91
CA CYS A 168 -2.13 0.84 -4.91
C CYS A 168 -3.20 0.12 -4.11
N TRP A 169 -3.96 0.87 -3.34
CA TRP A 169 -5.08 0.32 -2.57
C TRP A 169 -6.16 1.37 -2.33
N THR A 170 -7.30 0.93 -1.87
CA THR A 170 -8.36 1.81 -1.39
C THR A 170 -8.31 1.83 0.13
N PRO A 171 -7.89 2.94 0.75
CA PRO A 171 -7.93 3.07 2.21
C PRO A 171 -9.35 2.92 2.73
N HIS A 172 -9.53 2.29 3.92
CA HIS A 172 -10.84 2.11 4.55
C HIS A 172 -11.62 3.42 4.74
N ALA A 173 -10.91 4.52 4.97
CA ALA A 173 -11.51 5.86 5.14
C ALA A 173 -11.67 6.64 3.84
N ALA A 174 -11.28 6.08 2.69
CA ALA A 174 -11.30 6.81 1.42
C ALA A 174 -12.67 6.75 0.77
N GLN A 175 -13.08 7.87 0.19
CA GLN A 175 -14.29 7.99 -0.63
C GLN A 175 -14.04 7.62 -2.10
N GLN A 176 -12.77 7.49 -2.51
CA GLN A 176 -12.38 7.18 -3.89
C GLN A 176 -11.53 5.92 -3.96
N PRO A 177 -11.86 4.99 -4.87
CA PRO A 177 -11.05 3.80 -5.15
C PRO A 177 -9.63 4.18 -5.57
N GLY A 178 -8.62 3.41 -5.15
CA GLY A 178 -7.23 3.59 -5.57
C GLY A 178 -6.56 4.87 -5.08
N SER A 179 -7.10 5.54 -4.05
CA SER A 179 -6.50 6.78 -3.52
C SER A 179 -5.24 6.54 -2.68
N GLY A 180 -5.01 5.31 -2.22
CA GLY A 180 -3.77 4.92 -1.55
C GLY A 180 -2.71 4.56 -2.58
N ARG A 181 -1.55 5.22 -2.51
CA ARG A 181 -0.38 4.93 -3.35
C ARG A 181 0.89 4.93 -2.54
N MET A 182 1.78 4.01 -2.87
CA MET A 182 3.13 3.97 -2.33
C MET A 182 4.08 3.42 -3.39
N GLU A 183 5.28 3.96 -3.44
CA GLU A 183 6.33 3.56 -4.37
C GLU A 183 7.66 3.49 -3.64
N SER A 184 8.48 2.52 -4.04
CA SER A 184 9.86 2.37 -3.60
C SER A 184 10.72 2.14 -4.83
N ASN A 185 11.83 2.87 -4.95
CA ASN A 185 12.73 2.78 -6.08
C ASN A 185 14.00 2.03 -5.68
N ILE A 186 14.44 1.13 -6.56
CA ILE A 186 15.63 0.32 -6.35
C ILE A 186 16.44 0.33 -7.63
N ARG A 187 17.74 0.63 -7.52
CA ARG A 187 18.68 0.47 -8.63
C ARG A 187 19.49 -0.79 -8.43
N VAL A 188 19.56 -1.62 -9.45
CA VAL A 188 20.43 -2.79 -9.50
C VAL A 188 21.32 -2.74 -10.73
N TYR A 189 22.59 -3.15 -10.55
CA TYR A 189 23.57 -3.21 -11.61
C TYR A 189 23.67 -4.63 -12.15
N TYR A 190 23.81 -4.75 -13.45
CA TYR A 190 24.00 -6.04 -14.11
C TYR A 190 25.23 -6.00 -15.03
N LYS A 191 25.85 -7.15 -15.20
CA LYS A 191 26.93 -7.29 -16.17
C LYS A 191 26.35 -7.92 -17.44
N ASN A 192 26.67 -7.30 -18.56
CA ASN A 192 26.38 -7.88 -19.88
C ASN A 192 27.22 -9.12 -20.13
#